data_903ff2e25b82a150aba1cd3349ba0690
#
_entry.id   903ff2e25b82a150aba1cd3349ba0690
#
_cell.length_a   1.000
_cell.length_b   1.000
_cell.length_c   1.000
_cell.angle_alpha   90.00
_cell.angle_beta   90.00
_cell.angle_gamma   90.00
#
_symmetry.space_group_name_H-M   'P 1'
#
loop_
_entity.id
_entity.type
_entity.pdbx_description
1 polymer ?
#
loop_
_entity_poly.entity_id
_entity_poly.type
_entity_poly.pdbx_seq_one_letter_code
_entity_poly.pdbx_strand_id
1 'polypeptide(L)'
;NRQIKIHEIKSYEIATIDLDECIGCTICIKVCPVDAIIGAKQQKHFIINDLCNGCELCIKQCPVDCMEMIPNVENKSWAWPGIQSQLSNTNYYEKIKRLNKIKNAKKLAREQSYEKRKIEMYLKDAINRESLKKNKIKEYE
;
A
#
# COMPACT_ATOMS: atom_id res chain seq x y z
N ASN A 1 -17.74 29.72 -22.90
CA ASN A 1 -16.93 29.92 -21.68
C ASN A 1 -17.71 29.34 -20.49
N ARG A 2 -17.46 28.08 -20.11
CA ARG A 2 -17.97 27.55 -18.83
C ARG A 2 -17.11 28.20 -17.72
N GLN A 3 -17.70 29.13 -16.98
CA GLN A 3 -17.07 29.59 -15.75
C GLN A 3 -17.00 28.43 -14.75
N ILE A 4 -15.81 28.01 -14.44
CA ILE A 4 -15.57 27.00 -13.40
C ILE A 4 -15.84 27.68 -12.07
N LYS A 5 -16.90 27.26 -11.37
CA LYS A 5 -17.18 27.74 -10.03
C LYS A 5 -16.14 27.17 -9.07
N ILE A 6 -15.43 28.03 -8.38
CA ILE A 6 -14.51 27.65 -7.32
C ILE A 6 -15.34 27.28 -6.09
N HIS A 7 -15.22 26.06 -5.61
CA HIS A 7 -15.78 25.63 -4.34
C HIS A 7 -14.67 25.71 -3.30
N GLU A 8 -14.83 26.60 -2.34
CA GLU A 8 -13.88 26.80 -1.25
C GLU A 8 -14.47 26.30 0.07
N ILE A 9 -13.71 25.46 0.77
CA ILE A 9 -13.97 25.06 2.14
C ILE A 9 -13.02 25.87 3.02
N LYS A 10 -13.55 26.83 3.76
CA LYS A 10 -12.76 27.76 4.56
C LYS A 10 -12.10 27.14 5.78
N SER A 11 -12.67 26.04 6.29
CA SER A 11 -12.10 25.26 7.37
C SER A 11 -12.37 23.77 7.09
N TYR A 12 -11.37 22.94 7.25
CA TYR A 12 -11.51 21.49 7.20
C TYR A 12 -10.71 20.86 8.34
N GLU A 13 -11.10 19.67 8.73
CA GLU A 13 -10.42 18.91 9.76
C GLU A 13 -9.34 18.04 9.14
N ILE A 14 -8.29 17.81 9.90
CA ILE A 14 -7.22 16.86 9.57
C ILE A 14 -7.15 15.79 10.63
N ALA A 15 -6.70 14.61 10.24
CA ALA A 15 -6.50 13.53 11.19
C ALA A 15 -5.26 13.79 12.05
N THR A 16 -5.32 13.39 13.32
CA THR A 16 -4.16 13.33 14.22
C THR A 16 -4.03 11.93 14.80
N ILE A 17 -2.86 11.60 15.35
CA ILE A 17 -2.57 10.29 15.96
C ILE A 17 -2.09 10.50 17.39
N ASP A 18 -2.75 9.83 18.34
CA ASP A 18 -2.20 9.68 19.67
C ASP A 18 -1.02 8.70 19.61
N LEU A 19 0.17 9.24 19.89
CA LEU A 19 1.40 8.47 19.80
C LEU A 19 1.52 7.43 20.93
N ASP A 20 0.91 7.67 22.08
CA ASP A 20 0.99 6.74 23.20
C ASP A 20 0.17 5.48 22.93
N GLU A 21 -1.00 5.63 22.32
CA GLU A 21 -1.90 4.53 21.94
C GLU A 21 -1.51 3.84 20.64
N CYS A 22 -0.72 4.47 19.76
CA CYS A 22 -0.38 3.91 18.45
C CYS A 22 0.51 2.67 18.56
N ILE A 23 0.04 1.53 18.07
CA ILE A 23 0.74 0.23 18.09
C ILE A 23 1.58 -0.06 16.83
N GLY A 24 1.62 0.84 15.86
CA GLY A 24 2.43 0.64 14.65
C GLY A 24 1.89 -0.44 13.69
N CYS A 25 0.57 -0.63 13.59
CA CYS A 25 -0.06 -1.69 12.78
C CYS A 25 -0.01 -1.45 11.26
N THR A 26 0.31 -0.25 10.80
CA THR A 26 0.39 0.20 9.39
C THR A 26 -0.92 0.19 8.59
N ILE A 27 -2.07 -0.03 9.21
CA ILE A 27 -3.37 -0.06 8.51
C ILE A 27 -3.70 1.33 7.98
N CYS A 28 -3.55 2.38 8.78
CA CYS A 28 -3.80 3.77 8.41
C CYS A 28 -2.95 4.22 7.19
N ILE A 29 -1.69 3.79 7.10
CA ILE A 29 -0.82 4.07 5.93
C ILE A 29 -1.39 3.44 4.65
N LYS A 30 -1.92 2.21 4.75
CA LYS A 30 -2.48 1.50 3.58
C LYS A 30 -3.73 2.17 3.04
N VAL A 31 -4.60 2.64 3.93
CA VAL A 31 -5.90 3.21 3.55
C VAL A 31 -5.84 4.69 3.18
N CYS A 32 -4.81 5.44 3.62
CA CYS A 32 -4.68 6.86 3.30
C CYS A 32 -4.54 7.05 1.78
N PRO A 33 -5.46 7.74 1.09
CA PRO A 33 -5.43 7.85 -0.36
C PRO A 33 -4.31 8.75 -0.89
N VAL A 34 -3.81 9.66 -0.08
CA VAL A 34 -2.84 10.71 -0.48
C VAL A 34 -1.45 10.53 0.14
N ASP A 35 -1.20 9.38 0.79
CA ASP A 35 0.05 9.07 1.48
C ASP A 35 0.47 10.13 2.54
N ALA A 36 -0.52 10.73 3.20
CA ALA A 36 -0.27 11.70 4.26
C ALA A 36 0.24 11.08 5.57
N ILE A 37 0.26 9.75 5.70
CA ILE A 37 0.66 9.04 6.92
C ILE A 37 1.98 8.32 6.68
N ILE A 38 2.96 8.59 7.53
CA ILE A 38 4.29 7.96 7.51
C ILE A 38 4.52 7.11 8.74
N GLY A 39 5.35 6.10 8.61
CA GLY A 39 5.71 5.16 9.68
C GLY A 39 6.07 3.79 9.13
N ALA A 40 6.33 2.85 10.03
CA ALA A 40 6.66 1.47 9.69
C ALA A 40 5.99 0.51 10.67
N LYS A 41 6.06 -0.79 10.34
CA LYS A 41 5.55 -1.84 11.23
C LYS A 41 6.25 -1.78 12.58
N GLN A 42 5.46 -1.80 13.67
CA GLN A 42 5.95 -1.69 15.07
C GLN A 42 6.64 -0.35 15.39
N GLN A 43 6.42 0.68 14.57
CA GLN A 43 6.87 2.04 14.81
C GLN A 43 5.68 2.96 14.90
N LYS A 44 5.78 4.02 15.71
CA LYS A 44 4.73 5.04 15.79
C LYS A 44 4.51 5.68 14.42
N HIS A 45 3.26 5.98 14.09
CA HIS A 45 2.92 6.64 12.85
C HIS A 45 2.73 8.14 13.05
N PHE A 46 2.96 8.91 12.00
CA PHE A 46 2.82 10.37 12.01
C PHE A 46 2.03 10.82 10.79
N ILE A 47 1.29 11.91 10.93
CA ILE A 47 0.54 12.52 9.84
C ILE A 47 1.26 13.78 9.36
N ILE A 48 1.38 13.90 8.04
CA ILE A 48 1.86 15.11 7.38
C ILE A 48 0.63 15.98 7.13
N ASN A 49 0.44 17.00 7.97
CA ASN A 49 -0.76 17.84 7.96
C ASN A 49 -1.01 18.48 6.59
N ASP A 50 0.05 18.93 5.91
CA ASP A 50 -0.02 19.55 4.59
C ASP A 50 -0.56 18.62 3.48
N LEU A 51 -0.44 17.32 3.66
CA LEU A 51 -0.91 16.31 2.71
C LEU A 51 -2.28 15.75 3.10
N CYS A 52 -2.70 15.90 4.37
CA CYS A 52 -3.97 15.37 4.83
C CYS A 52 -5.13 16.18 4.21
N ASN A 53 -6.05 15.49 3.56
CA ASN A 53 -7.23 16.10 2.93
C ASN A 53 -8.53 15.86 3.72
N GLY A 54 -8.45 15.41 4.97
CA GLY A 54 -9.59 15.25 5.85
C GLY A 54 -10.59 14.15 5.45
N CYS A 55 -10.17 13.12 4.75
CA CYS A 55 -11.07 12.08 4.23
C CYS A 55 -11.56 11.03 5.26
N GLU A 56 -11.06 11.07 6.50
CA GLU A 56 -11.46 10.23 7.65
C GLU A 56 -11.28 8.70 7.48
N LEU A 57 -10.76 8.23 6.34
CA LEU A 57 -10.64 6.80 6.07
C LEU A 57 -9.73 6.05 7.05
N CYS A 58 -8.72 6.74 7.60
CA CYS A 58 -7.78 6.17 8.55
C CYS A 58 -8.40 5.93 9.93
N ILE A 59 -9.34 6.78 10.37
CA ILE A 59 -10.00 6.69 11.68
C ILE A 59 -10.78 5.39 11.81
N LYS A 60 -11.67 5.11 10.87
CA LYS A 60 -12.51 3.91 10.85
C LYS A 60 -11.75 2.59 10.79
N GLN A 61 -10.48 2.64 10.41
CA GLN A 61 -9.63 1.46 10.24
C GLN A 61 -8.61 1.28 11.36
N CYS A 62 -8.55 2.21 12.31
CA CYS A 62 -7.65 2.09 13.45
C CYS A 62 -8.16 1.05 14.45
N PRO A 63 -7.41 -0.04 14.73
CA PRO A 63 -7.89 -1.09 15.62
C PRO A 63 -7.82 -0.74 17.11
N VAL A 64 -7.14 0.38 17.45
CA VAL A 64 -6.96 0.87 18.82
C VAL A 64 -7.53 2.27 19.02
N ASP A 65 -8.27 2.78 18.02
CA ASP A 65 -8.94 4.09 18.04
C ASP A 65 -8.02 5.28 18.42
N CYS A 66 -6.71 5.17 18.13
CA CYS A 66 -5.72 6.19 18.47
C CYS A 66 -5.73 7.40 17.49
N MET A 67 -6.76 7.55 16.67
CA MET A 67 -6.84 8.59 15.65
C MET A 67 -8.13 9.40 15.82
N GLU A 68 -8.01 10.70 15.72
CA GLU A 68 -9.15 11.62 15.76
C GLU A 68 -9.02 12.72 14.70
N MET A 69 -10.13 13.45 14.45
CA MET A 69 -10.13 14.63 13.60
C MET A 69 -9.97 15.87 14.47
N ILE A 70 -9.09 16.74 14.04
CA ILE A 70 -8.90 18.06 14.68
C ILE A 70 -9.03 19.17 13.65
N PRO A 71 -9.50 20.37 14.04
CA PRO A 71 -9.52 21.52 13.15
C PRO A 71 -8.11 21.83 12.62
N ASN A 72 -8.00 22.11 11.33
CA ASN A 72 -6.75 22.53 10.74
C ASN A 72 -6.41 23.97 11.23
N VAL A 73 -5.49 24.07 12.18
CA VAL A 73 -5.13 25.31 12.88
C VAL A 73 -4.44 26.32 11.95
N GLU A 74 -3.82 25.84 10.87
CA GLU A 74 -3.09 26.68 9.92
C GLU A 74 -4.00 27.43 8.93
N ASN A 75 -5.33 27.38 9.14
CA ASN A 75 -6.34 28.08 8.32
C ASN A 75 -6.15 27.91 6.80
N LYS A 76 -5.61 26.80 6.37
CA LYS A 76 -5.49 26.49 4.95
C LYS A 76 -6.88 26.19 4.40
N SER A 77 -7.39 27.06 3.55
CA SER A 77 -8.62 26.77 2.82
C SER A 77 -8.36 25.68 1.79
N TRP A 78 -9.32 24.77 1.67
CA TRP A 78 -9.31 23.78 0.60
C TRP A 78 -10.21 24.27 -0.53
N ALA A 79 -9.62 24.56 -1.68
CA ALA A 79 -10.35 25.06 -2.84
C ALA A 79 -10.35 24.05 -3.98
N TRP A 80 -11.46 23.99 -4.69
CA TRP A 80 -11.60 23.23 -5.93
C TRP A 80 -12.08 24.14 -7.06
N PRO A 81 -11.32 24.29 -8.15
CA PRO A 81 -9.94 23.84 -8.35
C PRO A 81 -8.93 24.73 -7.59
N GLY A 82 -7.93 24.12 -6.98
CA GLY A 82 -6.90 24.81 -6.22
C GLY A 82 -5.63 24.00 -6.06
N ILE A 83 -4.60 24.57 -5.46
CA ILE A 83 -3.29 23.93 -5.29
C ILE A 83 -3.42 22.64 -4.44
N GLN A 84 -4.18 22.70 -3.34
CA GLN A 84 -4.37 21.55 -2.45
C GLN A 84 -5.11 20.40 -3.13
N SER A 85 -6.13 20.72 -3.94
CA SER A 85 -6.86 19.70 -4.68
C SER A 85 -6.00 19.05 -5.78
N GLN A 86 -5.15 19.83 -6.45
CA GLN A 86 -4.20 19.30 -7.43
C GLN A 86 -3.13 18.43 -6.77
N LEU A 87 -2.59 18.84 -5.62
CA LEU A 87 -1.63 18.06 -4.85
C LEU A 87 -2.23 16.73 -4.39
N SER A 88 -3.43 16.75 -3.80
CA SER A 88 -4.14 15.54 -3.38
C SER A 88 -4.39 14.59 -4.54
N ASN A 89 -4.78 15.13 -5.70
CA ASN A 89 -4.99 14.34 -6.91
C ASN A 89 -3.70 13.70 -7.41
N THR A 90 -2.61 14.46 -7.46
CA THR A 90 -1.29 13.97 -7.87
C THR A 90 -0.81 12.86 -6.94
N ASN A 91 -0.88 13.07 -5.63
CA ASN A 91 -0.46 12.07 -4.63
C ASN A 91 -1.30 10.78 -4.73
N TYR A 92 -2.60 10.90 -4.98
CA TYR A 92 -3.47 9.76 -5.21
C TYR A 92 -3.02 8.92 -6.42
N TYR A 93 -2.78 9.56 -7.57
CA TYR A 93 -2.35 8.85 -8.76
C TYR A 93 -0.95 8.23 -8.62
N GLU A 94 -0.01 8.91 -7.99
CA GLU A 94 1.31 8.35 -7.73
C GLU A 94 1.24 7.15 -6.76
N LYS A 95 0.37 7.18 -5.76
CA LYS A 95 0.09 6.02 -4.90
C LYS A 95 -0.44 4.83 -5.72
N ILE A 96 -1.45 5.04 -6.54
CA ILE A 96 -2.04 3.99 -7.39
C ILE A 96 -0.97 3.39 -8.32
N LYS A 97 -0.17 4.22 -8.96
CA LYS A 97 0.92 3.79 -9.84
C LYS A 97 1.95 2.92 -9.09
N ARG A 98 2.36 3.35 -7.89
CA ARG A 98 3.26 2.58 -7.02
C ARG A 98 2.67 1.24 -6.61
N LEU A 99 1.41 1.21 -6.19
CA LEU A 99 0.72 -0.02 -5.79
C LEU A 99 0.58 -1.01 -6.97
N ASN A 100 0.26 -0.53 -8.16
CA ASN A 100 0.18 -1.35 -9.37
C ASN A 100 1.54 -1.93 -9.74
N LYS A 101 2.63 -1.14 -9.64
CA LYS A 101 4.00 -1.63 -9.88
C LYS A 101 4.36 -2.77 -8.91
N ILE A 102 4.05 -2.61 -7.61
CA ILE A 102 4.29 -3.65 -6.60
C ILE A 102 3.46 -4.91 -6.89
N LYS A 103 2.18 -4.74 -7.24
CA LYS A 103 1.29 -5.85 -7.58
C LYS A 103 1.81 -6.65 -8.77
N ASN A 104 2.22 -5.95 -9.84
CA ASN A 104 2.76 -6.58 -11.05
C ASN A 104 4.09 -7.30 -10.78
N ALA A 105 5.00 -6.70 -10.00
CA ALA A 105 6.24 -7.34 -9.59
C ALA A 105 6.00 -8.62 -8.78
N LYS A 106 5.05 -8.59 -7.83
CA LYS A 106 4.65 -9.78 -7.05
C LYS A 106 4.04 -10.88 -7.94
N LYS A 107 3.24 -10.51 -8.93
CA LYS A 107 2.66 -11.46 -9.90
C LYS A 107 3.77 -12.16 -10.68
N LEU A 108 4.69 -11.39 -11.26
CA LEU A 108 5.82 -11.91 -12.03
C LEU A 108 6.70 -12.85 -11.19
N ALA A 109 7.03 -12.46 -9.95
CA ALA A 109 7.83 -13.30 -9.05
C ALA A 109 7.13 -14.63 -8.72
N ARG A 110 5.79 -14.64 -8.58
CA ARG A 110 5.01 -15.88 -8.39
C ARG A 110 5.07 -16.79 -9.61
N GLU A 111 4.91 -16.24 -10.80
CA GLU A 111 4.98 -16.98 -12.07
C GLU A 111 6.37 -17.61 -12.25
N GLN A 112 7.44 -16.84 -12.03
CA GLN A 112 8.81 -17.36 -12.09
C GLN A 112 9.07 -18.47 -11.06
N SER A 113 8.58 -18.33 -9.83
CA SER A 113 8.72 -19.35 -8.79
C SER A 113 7.94 -20.63 -9.11
N TYR A 114 6.80 -20.50 -9.77
CA TYR A 114 6.01 -21.65 -10.24
C TYR A 114 6.74 -22.41 -11.35
N GLU A 115 7.23 -21.72 -12.37
CA GLU A 115 8.00 -22.34 -13.47
C GLU A 115 9.27 -23.04 -12.95
N LYS A 116 10.00 -22.40 -12.04
CA LYS A 116 11.17 -23.00 -11.40
C LYS A 116 10.83 -24.32 -10.72
N ARG A 117 9.77 -24.37 -9.90
CA ARG A 117 9.31 -25.59 -9.21
C ARG A 117 8.89 -26.69 -10.21
N LYS A 118 8.25 -26.31 -11.30
CA LYS A 118 7.85 -27.25 -12.37
C LYS A 118 9.06 -27.88 -13.02
N ILE A 119 10.07 -27.12 -13.34
CA ILE A 119 11.34 -27.62 -13.90
C ILE A 119 12.04 -28.54 -12.91
N GLU A 120 12.13 -28.17 -11.63
CA GLU A 120 12.73 -29.02 -10.58
C GLU A 120 12.01 -30.37 -10.43
N MET A 121 10.69 -30.39 -10.54
CA MET A 121 9.88 -31.62 -10.50
C MET A 121 10.19 -32.51 -11.70
N TYR A 122 10.22 -31.95 -12.93
CA TYR A 122 10.58 -32.72 -14.12
C TYR A 122 12.00 -33.31 -14.06
N LEU A 123 12.96 -32.56 -13.53
CA LEU A 123 14.32 -33.04 -13.34
C LEU A 123 14.40 -34.19 -12.33
N LYS A 124 13.70 -34.07 -11.20
CA LYS A 124 13.61 -35.17 -10.21
C LYS A 124 13.01 -36.45 -10.80
N ASP A 125 11.93 -36.32 -11.57
CA ASP A 125 11.29 -37.47 -12.22
C ASP A 125 12.19 -38.10 -13.28
N ALA A 126 12.97 -37.32 -14.01
CA ALA A 126 13.93 -37.83 -14.99
C ALA A 126 15.07 -38.61 -14.30
N ILE A 127 15.65 -38.05 -13.23
CA ILE A 127 16.69 -38.69 -12.43
C ILE A 127 16.18 -40.01 -11.84
N ASN A 128 14.97 -40.00 -11.29
CA ASN A 128 14.35 -41.21 -10.73
C ASN A 128 14.17 -42.31 -11.79
N ARG A 129 13.69 -41.95 -12.97
CA ARG A 129 13.55 -42.92 -14.09
C ARG A 129 14.88 -43.52 -14.52
N GLU A 130 15.94 -42.74 -14.59
CA GLU A 130 17.27 -43.24 -14.91
C GLU A 130 17.87 -44.12 -13.83
N SER A 131 17.69 -43.78 -12.57
CA SER A 131 18.16 -44.64 -11.45
C SER A 131 17.45 -45.98 -11.40
N LEU A 132 16.14 -46.02 -11.68
CA LEU A 132 15.37 -47.26 -11.76
C LEU A 132 15.83 -48.15 -12.93
N LYS A 133 16.16 -47.57 -14.09
CA LYS A 133 16.74 -48.33 -15.22
C LYS A 133 18.09 -48.96 -14.87
N LYS A 134 18.98 -48.19 -14.23
CA LYS A 134 20.31 -48.67 -13.81
C LYS A 134 20.21 -49.81 -12.80
N ASN A 135 19.27 -49.78 -11.86
CA ASN A 135 19.07 -50.84 -10.88
C ASN A 135 18.54 -52.11 -11.53
N LYS A 136 17.62 -52.01 -12.51
CA LYS A 136 17.16 -53.21 -13.26
C LYS A 136 18.27 -53.90 -14.07
N ILE A 137 19.19 -53.14 -14.63
CA ILE A 137 20.33 -53.71 -15.37
C ILE A 137 21.25 -54.53 -14.43
N LYS A 138 21.48 -54.02 -13.21
CA LYS A 138 22.32 -54.72 -12.22
C LYS A 138 21.71 -56.01 -11.65
N GLU A 139 20.40 -56.21 -11.78
CA GLU A 139 19.72 -57.44 -11.35
C GLU A 139 19.84 -58.58 -12.40
N TYR A 140 20.31 -58.27 -13.60
CA TYR A 140 20.49 -59.25 -14.70
C TYR A 140 21.97 -59.62 -14.96
N GLU A 141 22.93 -59.07 -14.21
CA GLU A 141 24.34 -59.43 -14.19
C GLU A 141 24.66 -60.40 -13.04
#